data_f0fd8186e621c41a301495c5e82ca0f3
#
_entry.id   f0fd8186e621c41a301495c5e82ca0f3
#
_cell.length_a   1.000
_cell.length_b   1.000
_cell.length_c   1.000
_cell.angle_alpha   90.00
_cell.angle_beta   90.00
_cell.angle_gamma   90.00
#
_symmetry.space_group_name_H-M   'P 1'
#
loop_
_entity.id
_entity.type
_entity.pdbx_description
1 polymer ?
#
loop_
_entity_poly.entity_id
_entity_poly.type
_entity_poly.pdbx_seq_one_letter_code
_entity_poly.pdbx_strand_id
1 'polypeptide(L)'
;VFLKLSEISMRIFFWGVIGALLILSGCQRSTDKQLFESMPFSDTGLDFENRILDKKELNIFNYRNFYNGGGVAIGDVNGDGLADIYATSNFEANKLFLNRGEWKFDDITQVAGVAGDKAWSTGATFADVNGDGLMDIYVCNAGNVKGDSRGNDLFINQGNDANGIPSFKESAAQYGLVDGGFSTHAAFFDYDRDGDLDMYLLNNSFTPVDKLAYQNFRDLRDPLGGDKLFRNDGSRFTDVSEEAGIFGSLIGFGLGITVGDVNNDNWLDIYISNDFYERDYLYINQQNGTFKESLVSY
;
A
#
# COMPACT_ATOMS: atom_id res chain seq x y z
N VAL A 1 -0.98 -82.71 17.90
CA VAL A 1 -0.40 -81.48 18.50
C VAL A 1 0.10 -80.50 17.40
N PHE A 2 0.64 -81.00 16.28
CA PHE A 2 1.20 -80.15 15.21
C PHE A 2 0.14 -79.39 14.36
N LEU A 3 -1.08 -79.88 14.24
CA LEU A 3 -2.15 -79.24 13.45
C LEU A 3 -2.79 -78.03 14.16
N LYS A 4 -2.79 -77.96 15.47
CA LYS A 4 -3.33 -76.75 16.20
C LYS A 4 -2.43 -75.55 16.21
N LEU A 5 -1.12 -75.69 16.04
CA LEU A 5 -0.15 -74.58 15.97
C LEU A 5 -0.21 -73.84 14.65
N SER A 6 -0.54 -74.49 13.54
CA SER A 6 -0.66 -73.87 12.22
C SER A 6 -1.89 -72.97 12.09
N GLU A 7 -3.01 -73.37 12.73
CA GLU A 7 -4.23 -72.50 12.70
C GLU A 7 -4.11 -71.26 13.56
N ILE A 8 -3.39 -71.31 14.68
CA ILE A 8 -3.16 -70.15 15.52
C ILE A 8 -2.23 -69.15 14.81
N SER A 9 -1.16 -69.64 14.18
CA SER A 9 -0.23 -68.80 13.41
C SER A 9 -0.89 -68.10 12.21
N MET A 10 -1.77 -68.81 11.51
CA MET A 10 -2.50 -68.29 10.35
C MET A 10 -3.54 -67.22 10.76
N ARG A 11 -4.20 -67.39 11.93
CA ARG A 11 -5.14 -66.40 12.46
C ARG A 11 -4.43 -65.11 12.90
N ILE A 12 -3.28 -65.25 13.58
CA ILE A 12 -2.48 -64.06 13.99
C ILE A 12 -1.98 -63.28 12.74
N PHE A 13 -1.55 -63.98 11.69
CA PHE A 13 -1.13 -63.36 10.44
C PHE A 13 -2.29 -62.66 9.75
N PHE A 14 -3.47 -63.25 9.70
CA PHE A 14 -4.67 -62.69 9.09
C PHE A 14 -5.16 -61.41 9.83
N TRP A 15 -5.15 -61.44 11.17
CA TRP A 15 -5.48 -60.27 11.98
C TRP A 15 -4.40 -59.15 11.87
N GLY A 16 -3.15 -59.52 11.73
CA GLY A 16 -2.04 -58.58 11.48
C GLY A 16 -2.17 -57.86 10.13
N VAL A 17 -2.54 -58.57 9.07
CA VAL A 17 -2.76 -58.02 7.74
C VAL A 17 -4.01 -57.11 7.70
N ILE A 18 -5.10 -57.50 8.38
CA ILE A 18 -6.31 -56.66 8.49
C ILE A 18 -6.00 -55.39 9.30
N GLY A 19 -5.23 -55.49 10.38
CA GLY A 19 -4.80 -54.34 11.16
C GLY A 19 -3.91 -53.38 10.36
N ALA A 20 -2.99 -53.88 9.54
CA ALA A 20 -2.14 -53.09 8.67
C ALA A 20 -2.93 -52.39 7.53
N LEU A 21 -3.95 -53.09 6.98
CA LEU A 21 -4.85 -52.52 5.97
C LEU A 21 -5.76 -51.42 6.53
N LEU A 22 -6.18 -51.52 7.80
CA LEU A 22 -6.97 -50.48 8.45
C LEU A 22 -6.14 -49.23 8.81
N ILE A 23 -4.84 -49.36 9.03
CA ILE A 23 -3.95 -48.24 9.30
C ILE A 23 -3.64 -47.49 7.99
N LEU A 24 -3.64 -48.11 6.83
CA LEU A 24 -3.41 -47.50 5.52
C LEU A 24 -4.62 -46.74 4.97
N SER A 25 -5.83 -46.99 5.50
CA SER A 25 -7.05 -46.27 5.07
C SER A 25 -7.31 -44.98 5.85
N GLY A 26 -6.47 -44.65 6.83
CA GLY A 26 -6.67 -43.48 7.72
C GLY A 26 -6.18 -42.11 7.23
N CYS A 27 -5.56 -42.04 6.07
CA CYS A 27 -5.15 -40.75 5.46
C CYS A 27 -5.94 -40.46 4.19
N GLN A 28 -7.26 -40.35 4.29
CA GLN A 28 -7.97 -39.50 3.34
C GLN A 28 -7.66 -38.07 3.74
N ARG A 29 -6.66 -37.43 3.06
CA ARG A 29 -6.59 -35.99 3.03
C ARG A 29 -7.95 -35.50 2.56
N SER A 30 -8.69 -34.84 3.44
CA SER A 30 -9.82 -34.03 2.99
C SER A 30 -9.27 -33.13 1.88
N THR A 31 -9.80 -33.26 0.70
CA THR A 31 -9.62 -32.24 -0.36
C THR A 31 -10.47 -31.05 0.03
N ASP A 32 -10.13 -30.41 1.17
CA ASP A 32 -10.63 -29.08 1.44
C ASP A 32 -10.15 -28.24 0.28
N LYS A 33 -11.11 -27.74 -0.47
CA LYS A 33 -10.87 -26.87 -1.62
C LYS A 33 -10.13 -25.66 -1.05
N GLN A 34 -8.83 -25.57 -1.31
CA GLN A 34 -8.07 -24.39 -0.91
C GLN A 34 -8.70 -23.18 -1.58
N LEU A 35 -9.04 -22.17 -0.80
CA LEU A 35 -9.59 -20.90 -1.33
C LEU A 35 -8.52 -20.09 -2.04
N PHE A 36 -7.26 -20.29 -1.67
CA PHE A 36 -6.10 -19.61 -2.24
C PHE A 36 -5.06 -20.63 -2.67
N GLU A 37 -4.46 -20.41 -3.82
CA GLU A 37 -3.34 -21.20 -4.34
C GLU A 37 -2.12 -20.27 -4.47
N SER A 38 -0.96 -20.76 -4.02
CA SER A 38 0.30 -20.06 -4.19
C SER A 38 0.81 -20.27 -5.61
N MET A 39 0.98 -19.18 -6.35
CA MET A 39 1.50 -19.22 -7.71
C MET A 39 2.98 -18.79 -7.72
N PRO A 40 3.91 -19.64 -8.20
CA PRO A 40 5.31 -19.27 -8.24
C PRO A 40 5.56 -18.21 -9.34
N PHE A 41 6.60 -17.41 -9.14
CA PHE A 41 6.98 -16.37 -10.12
C PHE A 41 7.35 -16.95 -11.50
N SER A 42 7.88 -18.17 -11.56
CA SER A 42 8.15 -18.89 -12.82
C SER A 42 6.91 -19.07 -13.70
N ASP A 43 5.74 -19.11 -13.06
CA ASP A 43 4.47 -19.31 -13.75
C ASP A 43 3.79 -17.97 -14.05
N THR A 44 4.03 -16.96 -13.22
CA THR A 44 3.35 -15.66 -13.33
C THR A 44 4.19 -14.57 -13.98
N GLY A 45 5.52 -14.63 -13.87
CA GLY A 45 6.41 -13.53 -14.25
C GLY A 45 6.56 -12.45 -13.18
N LEU A 46 5.89 -12.56 -12.02
CA LEU A 46 5.99 -11.60 -10.91
C LEU A 46 7.28 -11.83 -10.10
N ASP A 47 8.42 -11.42 -10.65
CA ASP A 47 9.71 -11.49 -9.98
C ASP A 47 9.97 -10.21 -9.19
N PHE A 48 9.45 -10.18 -7.96
CA PHE A 48 9.59 -9.05 -7.04
C PHE A 48 9.84 -9.52 -5.61
N GLU A 49 10.83 -8.92 -4.98
CA GLU A 49 11.15 -9.12 -3.58
C GLU A 49 11.58 -7.78 -2.96
N ASN A 50 10.84 -7.30 -1.95
CA ASN A 50 11.26 -6.12 -1.20
C ASN A 50 12.29 -6.53 -0.13
N ARG A 51 13.57 -6.50 -0.49
CA ARG A 51 14.68 -6.88 0.40
C ARG A 51 15.06 -5.74 1.31
N ILE A 52 15.12 -6.02 2.60
CA ILE A 52 15.54 -5.07 3.62
C ILE A 52 16.85 -5.55 4.23
N LEU A 53 17.85 -4.67 4.27
CA LEU A 53 19.18 -4.96 4.82
C LEU A 53 19.48 -4.00 5.96
N ASP A 54 19.61 -4.54 7.18
CA ASP A 54 20.07 -3.78 8.34
C ASP A 54 21.48 -3.21 8.10
N LYS A 55 21.58 -1.89 8.23
CA LYS A 55 22.84 -1.14 8.17
C LYS A 55 23.01 -0.35 9.44
N LYS A 56 24.24 -0.03 9.81
CA LYS A 56 24.55 0.79 10.99
C LYS A 56 23.80 2.14 10.94
N GLU A 57 23.71 2.71 9.76
CA GLU A 57 23.15 4.04 9.50
C GLU A 57 21.61 4.00 9.28
N LEU A 58 21.03 2.82 8.98
CA LEU A 58 19.61 2.63 8.70
C LEU A 58 19.15 1.26 9.17
N ASN A 59 18.37 1.24 10.26
CA ASN A 59 17.82 0.05 10.90
C ASN A 59 16.64 0.46 11.81
N ILE A 60 15.99 -0.47 12.45
CA ILE A 60 14.81 -0.24 13.29
C ILE A 60 15.08 0.73 14.46
N PHE A 61 16.30 0.86 14.94
CA PHE A 61 16.60 1.76 16.06
C PHE A 61 16.67 3.24 15.67
N ASN A 62 16.94 3.53 14.41
CA ASN A 62 17.04 4.91 13.91
C ASN A 62 15.95 5.26 12.88
N TYR A 63 15.19 4.27 12.40
CA TYR A 63 14.06 4.44 11.50
C TYR A 63 12.92 3.51 11.90
N ARG A 64 11.86 4.05 12.53
CA ARG A 64 10.75 3.27 13.12
C ARG A 64 9.98 2.43 12.09
N ASN A 65 9.87 2.91 10.85
CA ASN A 65 9.14 2.24 9.78
C ASN A 65 10.00 1.21 9.02
N PHE A 66 11.16 0.84 9.56
CA PHE A 66 12.14 0.01 8.87
C PHE A 66 11.57 -1.33 8.36
N TYR A 67 10.62 -1.92 9.08
CA TYR A 67 9.99 -3.18 8.72
C TYR A 67 8.55 -3.04 8.21
N ASN A 68 8.08 -1.84 7.90
CA ASN A 68 6.70 -1.65 7.42
C ASN A 68 6.47 -2.16 5.99
N GLY A 69 7.54 -2.42 5.24
CA GLY A 69 7.44 -2.92 3.87
C GLY A 69 7.22 -1.82 2.83
N GLY A 70 6.83 -2.23 1.63
CA GLY A 70 6.43 -1.38 0.52
C GLY A 70 4.92 -1.43 0.29
N GLY A 71 4.46 -0.71 -0.70
CA GLY A 71 3.08 -0.66 -1.14
C GLY A 71 2.84 -1.43 -2.44
N VAL A 72 1.58 -1.68 -2.72
CA VAL A 72 1.12 -2.26 -3.98
C VAL A 72 -0.09 -1.47 -4.45
N ALA A 73 -0.07 -1.02 -5.72
CA ALA A 73 -1.22 -0.47 -6.41
C ALA A 73 -1.69 -1.45 -7.49
N ILE A 74 -3.00 -1.56 -7.67
CA ILE A 74 -3.61 -2.44 -8.67
C ILE A 74 -4.57 -1.60 -9.51
N GLY A 75 -4.43 -1.64 -10.83
CA GLY A 75 -5.28 -0.90 -11.78
C GLY A 75 -4.88 -1.19 -13.22
N ASP A 76 -5.73 -0.83 -14.16
CA ASP A 76 -5.51 -0.98 -15.59
C ASP A 76 -4.80 0.27 -16.13
N VAL A 77 -3.49 0.19 -16.34
CA VAL A 77 -2.69 1.35 -16.75
C VAL A 77 -2.59 1.53 -18.26
N ASN A 78 -2.99 0.52 -19.02
CA ASN A 78 -2.96 0.57 -20.50
C ASN A 78 -4.34 0.53 -21.14
N GLY A 79 -5.43 0.40 -20.37
CA GLY A 79 -6.80 0.42 -20.85
C GLY A 79 -7.23 -0.86 -21.56
N ASP A 80 -6.59 -2.01 -21.30
CA ASP A 80 -6.91 -3.30 -21.94
C ASP A 80 -7.97 -4.13 -21.18
N GLY A 81 -8.40 -3.66 -20.01
CA GLY A 81 -9.39 -4.31 -19.15
C GLY A 81 -8.80 -5.33 -18.20
N LEU A 82 -7.48 -5.49 -18.13
CA LEU A 82 -6.78 -6.35 -17.18
C LEU A 82 -6.12 -5.50 -16.08
N ALA A 83 -6.14 -5.98 -14.86
CA ALA A 83 -5.52 -5.27 -13.75
C ALA A 83 -4.00 -5.50 -13.71
N ASP A 84 -3.24 -4.43 -13.76
CA ASP A 84 -1.79 -4.38 -13.66
C ASP A 84 -1.36 -4.16 -12.19
N ILE A 85 -0.09 -4.37 -11.90
CA ILE A 85 0.45 -4.28 -10.55
C ILE A 85 1.66 -3.35 -10.53
N TYR A 86 1.62 -2.33 -9.66
CA TYR A 86 2.80 -1.55 -9.31
C TYR A 86 3.22 -1.86 -7.87
N ALA A 87 4.46 -2.29 -7.66
CA ALA A 87 5.01 -2.66 -6.36
C ALA A 87 6.19 -1.75 -6.01
N THR A 88 6.16 -1.15 -4.81
CA THR A 88 7.24 -0.28 -4.33
C THR A 88 8.26 -1.04 -3.51
N SER A 89 9.52 -0.62 -3.59
CA SER A 89 10.63 -1.19 -2.85
C SER A 89 11.31 -0.16 -1.95
N ASN A 90 11.74 -0.60 -0.75
CA ASN A 90 12.42 0.28 0.19
C ASN A 90 13.90 0.54 -0.18
N PHE A 91 14.58 -0.42 -0.81
CA PHE A 91 16.00 -0.32 -1.16
C PHE A 91 16.30 -0.42 -2.65
N GLU A 92 15.41 -1.04 -3.41
CA GLU A 92 15.61 -1.32 -4.83
C GLU A 92 14.63 -0.49 -5.67
N ALA A 93 14.70 -0.62 -6.97
CA ALA A 93 13.74 0.02 -7.88
C ALA A 93 12.33 -0.54 -7.68
N ASN A 94 11.34 0.32 -7.80
CA ASN A 94 9.95 -0.09 -7.90
C ASN A 94 9.71 -0.90 -9.17
N LYS A 95 8.60 -1.64 -9.23
CA LYS A 95 8.27 -2.51 -10.37
C LYS A 95 6.86 -2.26 -10.89
N LEU A 96 6.71 -2.18 -12.19
CA LEU A 96 5.43 -2.19 -12.90
C LEU A 96 5.31 -3.48 -13.71
N PHE A 97 4.30 -4.27 -13.39
CA PHE A 97 3.98 -5.52 -14.04
C PHE A 97 2.70 -5.38 -14.85
N LEU A 98 2.81 -5.49 -16.16
CA LEU A 98 1.69 -5.45 -17.09
C LEU A 98 1.06 -6.84 -17.22
N ASN A 99 -0.23 -6.92 -16.98
CA ASN A 99 -1.02 -8.15 -17.04
C ASN A 99 -1.26 -8.58 -18.51
N ARG A 100 -0.96 -9.85 -18.83
CA ARG A 100 -1.17 -10.44 -20.15
C ARG A 100 -2.31 -11.44 -20.18
N GLY A 101 -3.12 -11.49 -19.11
CA GLY A 101 -4.14 -12.50 -18.93
C GLY A 101 -3.59 -13.82 -18.39
N GLU A 102 -4.48 -14.70 -17.94
CA GLU A 102 -4.16 -16.04 -17.42
C GLU A 102 -3.05 -16.04 -16.34
N TRP A 103 -3.02 -14.99 -15.50
CA TRP A 103 -2.02 -14.78 -14.45
C TRP A 103 -0.57 -14.66 -14.97
N LYS A 104 -0.39 -14.13 -16.18
CA LYS A 104 0.92 -13.82 -16.76
C LYS A 104 1.17 -12.33 -16.71
N PHE A 105 2.36 -11.95 -16.29
CA PHE A 105 2.77 -10.55 -16.15
C PHE A 105 4.13 -10.33 -16.79
N ASP A 106 4.28 -9.19 -17.44
CA ASP A 106 5.55 -8.71 -17.98
C ASP A 106 6.07 -7.55 -17.13
N ASP A 107 7.32 -7.60 -16.70
CA ASP A 107 8.00 -6.45 -16.07
C ASP A 107 8.31 -5.39 -17.15
N ILE A 108 7.55 -4.32 -17.16
CA ILE A 108 7.71 -3.19 -18.08
C ILE A 108 8.34 -1.96 -17.42
N THR A 109 8.84 -2.08 -16.19
CA THR A 109 9.32 -0.96 -15.36
C THR A 109 10.26 -0.02 -16.10
N GLN A 110 11.26 -0.58 -16.77
CA GLN A 110 12.29 0.22 -17.42
C GLN A 110 11.78 0.90 -18.69
N VAL A 111 11.00 0.20 -19.49
CA VAL A 111 10.46 0.75 -20.75
C VAL A 111 9.36 1.77 -20.46
N ALA A 112 8.59 1.59 -19.39
CA ALA A 112 7.57 2.53 -18.93
C ALA A 112 8.18 3.77 -18.23
N GLY A 113 9.41 3.68 -17.72
CA GLY A 113 10.10 4.80 -17.06
C GLY A 113 9.65 5.06 -15.63
N VAL A 114 9.22 4.03 -14.89
CA VAL A 114 8.58 4.17 -13.56
C VAL A 114 9.34 3.50 -12.42
N ALA A 115 10.63 3.24 -12.61
CA ALA A 115 11.47 2.60 -11.59
C ALA A 115 11.58 3.41 -10.28
N GLY A 116 11.41 4.73 -10.35
CA GLY A 116 11.74 5.65 -9.27
C GLY A 116 13.26 5.79 -9.07
N ASP A 117 13.68 6.87 -8.46
CA ASP A 117 15.09 7.13 -8.13
C ASP A 117 15.27 7.54 -6.66
N LYS A 118 14.18 7.49 -5.88
CA LYS A 118 14.16 7.86 -4.47
C LYS A 118 14.41 6.64 -3.59
N ALA A 119 14.98 6.89 -2.43
CA ALA A 119 15.12 5.87 -1.42
C ALA A 119 13.84 5.71 -0.60
N TRP A 120 13.55 4.49 -0.24
CA TRP A 120 12.49 4.11 0.67
C TRP A 120 11.09 4.46 0.16
N SER A 121 10.74 3.95 -1.02
CA SER A 121 9.37 4.02 -1.50
C SER A 121 8.45 3.19 -0.59
N THR A 122 7.29 3.75 -0.27
CA THR A 122 6.30 3.21 0.67
C THR A 122 5.00 2.90 -0.07
N GLY A 123 3.95 3.70 0.10
CA GLY A 123 2.69 3.53 -0.61
C GLY A 123 2.77 3.88 -2.10
N ALA A 124 1.89 3.28 -2.88
CA ALA A 124 1.63 3.68 -4.26
C ALA A 124 0.13 3.70 -4.52
N THR A 125 -0.31 4.60 -5.39
CA THR A 125 -1.72 4.75 -5.75
C THR A 125 -1.84 5.03 -7.24
N PHE A 126 -2.79 4.35 -7.91
CA PHE A 126 -3.22 4.70 -9.25
C PHE A 126 -4.39 5.68 -9.19
N ALA A 127 -4.30 6.77 -9.94
CA ALA A 127 -5.38 7.75 -10.08
C ALA A 127 -5.21 8.48 -11.42
N ASP A 128 -6.30 8.89 -12.03
CA ASP A 128 -6.29 9.82 -13.16
C ASP A 128 -6.28 11.24 -12.58
N VAL A 129 -5.08 11.79 -12.37
CA VAL A 129 -4.91 13.07 -11.64
C VAL A 129 -5.12 14.31 -12.51
N ASN A 130 -5.15 14.13 -13.83
CA ASN A 130 -5.28 15.22 -14.79
C ASN A 130 -6.60 15.15 -15.60
N GLY A 131 -7.44 14.12 -15.37
CA GLY A 131 -8.74 13.94 -16.00
C GLY A 131 -8.66 13.55 -17.48
N ASP A 132 -7.56 12.93 -17.92
CA ASP A 132 -7.37 12.52 -19.32
C ASP A 132 -7.87 11.11 -19.63
N GLY A 133 -8.34 10.37 -18.62
CA GLY A 133 -8.85 9.01 -18.73
C GLY A 133 -7.79 7.93 -18.64
N LEU A 134 -6.53 8.28 -18.37
CA LEU A 134 -5.42 7.34 -18.17
C LEU A 134 -5.03 7.27 -16.68
N MET A 135 -4.63 6.09 -16.22
CA MET A 135 -4.17 5.94 -14.85
C MET A 135 -2.73 6.40 -14.69
N ASP A 136 -2.53 7.40 -13.84
CA ASP A 136 -1.22 7.88 -13.37
C ASP A 136 -0.77 7.11 -12.13
N ILE A 137 0.51 7.25 -11.76
CA ILE A 137 1.08 6.57 -10.59
C ILE A 137 1.64 7.60 -9.61
N TYR A 138 1.08 7.67 -8.41
CA TYR A 138 1.67 8.43 -7.31
C TYR A 138 2.43 7.50 -6.36
N VAL A 139 3.68 7.86 -6.02
CA VAL A 139 4.56 7.07 -5.17
C VAL A 139 5.00 7.89 -3.97
N CYS A 140 4.67 7.40 -2.79
CA CYS A 140 5.13 7.96 -1.52
C CYS A 140 6.56 7.51 -1.23
N ASN A 141 7.40 8.44 -0.77
CA ASN A 141 8.77 8.18 -0.37
C ASN A 141 9.01 8.69 1.06
N ALA A 142 9.61 7.89 1.91
CA ALA A 142 9.79 8.20 3.32
C ALA A 142 11.20 7.93 3.84
N GLY A 143 12.19 7.82 2.96
CA GLY A 143 13.57 7.55 3.32
C GLY A 143 14.16 8.63 4.21
N ASN A 144 14.87 8.21 5.26
CA ASN A 144 15.62 9.09 6.15
C ASN A 144 17.11 8.77 6.10
N VAL A 145 17.59 8.37 4.92
CA VAL A 145 19.02 8.13 4.70
C VAL A 145 19.67 9.48 4.41
N LYS A 146 20.82 9.74 5.02
CA LYS A 146 21.55 10.99 4.86
C LYS A 146 21.94 11.22 3.39
N GLY A 147 21.45 12.30 2.83
CA GLY A 147 21.71 12.68 1.44
C GLY A 147 20.67 12.19 0.43
N ASP A 148 19.66 11.42 0.85
CA ASP A 148 18.59 10.98 -0.04
C ASP A 148 17.57 12.09 -0.31
N SER A 149 17.09 12.17 -1.55
CA SER A 149 15.87 12.90 -1.89
C SER A 149 14.66 12.10 -1.42
N ARG A 150 13.74 12.74 -0.69
CA ARG A 150 12.50 12.11 -0.18
C ARG A 150 11.26 12.62 -0.89
N GLY A 151 11.42 13.44 -1.91
CA GLY A 151 10.26 13.95 -2.65
C GLY A 151 9.45 12.78 -3.22
N ASN A 152 8.13 12.85 -3.06
CA ASN A 152 7.23 11.89 -3.69
C ASN A 152 7.29 12.02 -5.21
N ASP A 153 7.01 10.92 -5.92
CA ASP A 153 6.99 10.90 -7.39
C ASP A 153 5.54 10.86 -7.91
N LEU A 154 5.29 11.56 -9.00
CA LEU A 154 4.07 11.46 -9.78
C LEU A 154 4.43 11.15 -11.23
N PHE A 155 4.12 9.95 -11.66
CA PHE A 155 4.33 9.49 -13.03
C PHE A 155 3.04 9.67 -13.84
N ILE A 156 2.99 10.69 -14.69
CA ILE A 156 1.85 10.96 -15.58
C ILE A 156 1.92 10.06 -16.81
N ASN A 157 0.86 9.32 -17.04
CA ASN A 157 0.71 8.42 -18.17
C ASN A 157 0.67 9.21 -19.48
N GLN A 158 1.49 8.81 -20.45
CA GLN A 158 1.59 9.46 -21.76
C GLN A 158 0.88 8.66 -22.86
N GLY A 159 0.14 7.60 -22.45
CA GLY A 159 -0.49 6.66 -23.36
C GLY A 159 0.44 5.53 -23.83
N ASN A 160 -0.14 4.65 -24.65
CA ASN A 160 0.47 3.40 -25.07
C ASN A 160 1.24 3.54 -26.39
N ASP A 161 2.29 2.76 -26.52
CA ASP A 161 2.94 2.51 -27.82
C ASP A 161 2.08 1.56 -28.71
N ALA A 162 2.61 1.22 -29.90
CA ALA A 162 1.93 0.31 -30.85
C ALA A 162 1.77 -1.14 -30.32
N ASN A 163 2.45 -1.50 -29.24
CA ASN A 163 2.38 -2.80 -28.58
C ASN A 163 1.50 -2.79 -27.33
N GLY A 164 0.84 -1.68 -27.04
CA GLY A 164 0.02 -1.51 -25.84
C GLY A 164 0.83 -1.35 -24.55
N ILE A 165 2.08 -0.87 -24.66
CA ILE A 165 2.94 -0.62 -23.51
C ILE A 165 2.85 0.87 -23.14
N PRO A 166 2.40 1.25 -21.94
CA PRO A 166 2.31 2.63 -21.50
C PRO A 166 3.70 3.20 -21.21
N SER A 167 3.84 4.51 -21.40
CA SER A 167 5.00 5.26 -20.97
C SER A 167 4.59 6.37 -20.01
N PHE A 168 5.48 6.75 -19.10
CA PHE A 168 5.18 7.73 -18.07
C PHE A 168 6.24 8.82 -18.00
N LYS A 169 5.82 9.99 -17.50
CA LYS A 169 6.71 11.12 -17.25
C LYS A 169 6.60 11.55 -15.79
N GLU A 170 7.73 11.58 -15.08
CA GLU A 170 7.78 12.16 -13.74
C GLU A 170 7.40 13.64 -13.78
N SER A 171 6.43 14.06 -12.98
CA SER A 171 5.79 15.37 -13.03
C SER A 171 5.39 15.94 -11.67
N ALA A 172 5.79 15.34 -10.54
CA ALA A 172 5.38 15.79 -9.22
C ALA A 172 5.67 17.28 -8.97
N ALA A 173 6.82 17.76 -9.43
CA ALA A 173 7.17 19.18 -9.31
C ALA A 173 6.24 20.11 -10.11
N GLN A 174 5.82 19.68 -11.29
CA GLN A 174 4.89 20.43 -12.14
C GLN A 174 3.52 20.55 -11.46
N TYR A 175 3.03 19.45 -10.88
CA TYR A 175 1.72 19.39 -10.22
C TYR A 175 1.74 19.93 -8.78
N GLY A 176 2.91 20.22 -8.19
CA GLY A 176 3.03 20.70 -6.81
C GLY A 176 2.89 19.61 -5.76
N LEU A 177 3.10 18.36 -6.16
CA LEU A 177 2.96 17.16 -5.32
C LEU A 177 4.29 16.58 -4.84
N VAL A 178 5.41 17.29 -4.99
CA VAL A 178 6.68 16.95 -4.36
C VAL A 178 6.58 17.24 -2.87
N ASP A 179 6.30 16.24 -2.07
CA ASP A 179 6.36 16.35 -0.61
C ASP A 179 7.61 15.67 -0.09
N GLY A 180 8.40 16.37 0.71
CA GLY A 180 9.64 15.85 1.30
C GLY A 180 9.47 15.29 2.71
N GLY A 181 8.24 15.01 3.11
CA GLY A 181 7.88 14.43 4.40
C GLY A 181 8.19 12.95 4.53
N PHE A 182 7.64 12.35 5.56
CA PHE A 182 7.72 10.90 5.78
C PHE A 182 6.43 10.24 5.30
N SER A 183 6.21 10.33 3.99
CA SER A 183 4.97 9.89 3.37
C SER A 183 4.83 8.37 3.38
N THR A 184 3.65 7.87 3.73
CA THR A 184 3.37 6.42 3.83
C THR A 184 2.33 5.96 2.84
N HIS A 185 1.31 6.79 2.57
CA HIS A 185 0.26 6.47 1.63
C HIS A 185 -0.43 7.75 1.14
N ALA A 186 -1.13 7.66 -0.01
CA ALA A 186 -1.97 8.73 -0.53
C ALA A 186 -3.30 8.16 -1.00
N ALA A 187 -4.38 8.93 -0.82
CA ALA A 187 -5.69 8.63 -1.39
C ALA A 187 -6.15 9.79 -2.25
N PHE A 188 -6.64 9.47 -3.45
CA PHE A 188 -7.22 10.44 -4.37
C PHE A 188 -8.74 10.31 -4.38
N PHE A 189 -9.45 11.42 -4.22
CA PHE A 189 -10.91 11.49 -4.21
C PHE A 189 -11.36 12.93 -4.37
N ASP A 190 -12.52 13.13 -4.94
CA ASP A 190 -13.16 14.45 -5.10
C ASP A 190 -13.84 14.84 -3.78
N TYR A 191 -13.15 15.66 -2.92
CA TYR A 191 -13.67 15.99 -1.59
C TYR A 191 -14.63 17.17 -1.58
N ASP A 192 -14.54 18.07 -2.57
CA ASP A 192 -15.34 19.30 -2.65
C ASP A 192 -16.36 19.28 -3.79
N ARG A 193 -16.39 18.19 -4.57
CA ARG A 193 -17.34 17.92 -5.64
C ARG A 193 -17.24 18.88 -6.82
N ASP A 194 -16.06 19.28 -7.14
CA ASP A 194 -15.81 20.10 -8.32
C ASP A 194 -15.55 19.27 -9.59
N GLY A 195 -15.37 17.94 -9.45
CA GLY A 195 -15.30 16.96 -10.52
C GLY A 195 -13.89 16.52 -10.86
N ASP A 196 -12.86 17.02 -10.16
CA ASP A 196 -11.50 16.50 -10.27
C ASP A 196 -11.05 15.78 -8.98
N LEU A 197 -9.94 15.06 -9.06
CA LEU A 197 -9.45 14.29 -7.91
C LEU A 197 -8.47 15.10 -7.09
N ASP A 198 -8.78 15.27 -5.83
CA ASP A 198 -7.93 15.83 -4.78
C ASP A 198 -7.07 14.73 -4.14
N MET A 199 -6.12 15.09 -3.29
CA MET A 199 -5.25 14.13 -2.65
C MET A 199 -5.13 14.36 -1.14
N TYR A 200 -5.39 13.32 -0.35
CA TYR A 200 -4.94 13.25 1.04
C TYR A 200 -3.63 12.49 1.11
N LEU A 201 -2.60 13.11 1.71
CA LEU A 201 -1.28 12.54 1.91
C LEU A 201 -1.08 12.19 3.38
N LEU A 202 -0.86 10.91 3.64
CA LEU A 202 -0.61 10.37 4.96
C LEU A 202 0.88 10.38 5.25
N ASN A 203 1.27 11.04 6.35
CA ASN A 203 2.65 11.16 6.79
C ASN A 203 2.85 10.60 8.20
N ASN A 204 4.09 10.33 8.57
CA ASN A 204 4.48 9.91 9.91
C ASN A 204 5.39 10.91 10.58
N SER A 205 5.04 11.34 11.78
CA SER A 205 5.93 12.18 12.58
C SER A 205 7.05 11.35 13.21
N PHE A 206 8.28 11.84 13.08
CA PHE A 206 9.46 11.27 13.76
C PHE A 206 9.91 12.12 14.96
N THR A 207 9.03 12.97 15.49
CA THR A 207 9.33 13.77 16.68
C THR A 207 9.73 12.86 17.83
N PRO A 208 10.95 13.02 18.40
CA PRO A 208 11.40 12.19 19.52
C PRO A 208 10.55 12.40 20.77
N VAL A 209 10.27 11.33 21.50
CA VAL A 209 9.42 11.34 22.71
C VAL A 209 9.92 12.31 23.78
N ASP A 210 11.22 12.43 23.91
CA ASP A 210 11.86 13.35 24.85
C ASP A 210 11.66 14.83 24.52
N LYS A 211 11.19 15.13 23.30
CA LYS A 211 10.78 16.47 22.87
C LYS A 211 9.31 16.76 23.18
N LEU A 212 8.52 15.74 23.51
CA LEU A 212 7.11 15.88 23.86
C LEU A 212 7.00 16.32 25.34
N ALA A 213 6.48 17.51 25.59
CA ALA A 213 6.15 18.00 26.92
C ALA A 213 4.69 17.68 27.27
N TYR A 214 4.25 17.97 28.49
CA TYR A 214 2.86 17.77 28.94
C TYR A 214 1.92 18.87 28.39
N GLN A 215 1.73 18.89 27.07
CA GLN A 215 0.80 19.80 26.39
C GLN A 215 0.13 19.11 25.21
N ASN A 216 -0.94 19.71 24.69
CA ASN A 216 -1.57 19.21 23.47
C ASN A 216 -0.69 19.56 22.25
N PHE A 217 -0.15 18.56 21.59
CA PHE A 217 0.66 18.71 20.38
C PHE A 217 -0.13 18.48 19.10
N ARG A 218 -1.40 18.07 19.20
CA ARG A 218 -2.23 17.75 18.03
C ARG A 218 -2.43 18.95 17.13
N ASP A 219 -2.54 20.14 17.75
CA ASP A 219 -2.76 21.41 17.03
C ASP A 219 -1.45 22.02 16.48
N LEU A 220 -0.30 21.42 16.78
CA LEU A 220 0.98 21.87 16.27
C LEU A 220 1.33 21.09 15.02
N ARG A 221 1.44 21.78 13.89
CA ARG A 221 1.76 21.19 12.61
C ARG A 221 3.24 20.83 12.50
N ASP A 222 3.50 19.56 12.12
CA ASP A 222 4.81 19.07 11.72
C ASP A 222 4.93 19.20 10.18
N PRO A 223 5.83 20.02 9.65
CA PRO A 223 5.93 20.21 8.20
C PRO A 223 6.38 18.95 7.44
N LEU A 224 7.01 17.98 8.12
CA LEU A 224 7.49 16.74 7.51
C LEU A 224 6.64 15.52 7.86
N GLY A 225 6.07 15.50 9.06
CA GLY A 225 5.34 14.34 9.57
C GLY A 225 3.84 14.53 9.67
N GLY A 226 3.35 15.75 9.45
CA GLY A 226 1.91 16.04 9.50
C GLY A 226 1.20 15.63 8.21
N ASP A 227 -0.01 15.12 8.36
CA ASP A 227 -0.87 14.80 7.23
C ASP A 227 -1.26 16.06 6.44
N LYS A 228 -1.54 15.88 5.15
CA LYS A 228 -1.88 16.96 4.23
C LYS A 228 -3.07 16.63 3.34
N LEU A 229 -3.88 17.65 3.09
CA LEU A 229 -4.90 17.64 2.05
C LEU A 229 -4.50 18.62 0.96
N PHE A 230 -4.42 18.12 -0.26
CA PHE A 230 -4.12 18.92 -1.44
C PHE A 230 -5.36 19.01 -2.32
N ARG A 231 -5.81 20.25 -2.57
CA ARG A 231 -6.87 20.50 -3.54
C ARG A 231 -6.28 20.57 -4.94
N ASN A 232 -6.92 19.91 -5.88
CA ASN A 232 -6.61 20.04 -7.29
C ASN A 232 -7.24 21.32 -7.85
N ASP A 233 -6.44 22.19 -8.42
CA ASP A 233 -6.92 23.42 -9.09
C ASP A 233 -6.81 23.24 -10.64
N GLY A 234 -6.94 22.00 -11.14
CA GLY A 234 -6.91 21.59 -12.54
C GLY A 234 -5.51 21.40 -13.13
N SER A 235 -4.58 22.30 -12.89
CA SER A 235 -3.20 22.20 -13.40
C SER A 235 -2.16 22.03 -12.32
N ARG A 236 -2.54 22.20 -11.07
CA ARG A 236 -1.65 22.16 -9.91
C ARG A 236 -2.45 21.90 -8.64
N PHE A 237 -1.85 21.16 -7.74
CA PHE A 237 -2.38 20.92 -6.41
C PHE A 237 -1.89 21.99 -5.42
N THR A 238 -2.79 22.41 -4.54
CA THR A 238 -2.55 23.41 -3.48
C THR A 238 -2.77 22.75 -2.11
N ASP A 239 -1.79 22.87 -1.20
CA ASP A 239 -1.95 22.42 0.18
C ASP A 239 -2.99 23.28 0.91
N VAL A 240 -4.13 22.70 1.23
CA VAL A 240 -5.27 23.33 1.92
C VAL A 240 -5.49 22.75 3.33
N SER A 241 -4.54 21.99 3.84
CA SER A 241 -4.67 21.21 5.08
C SER A 241 -5.15 22.04 6.27
N GLU A 242 -4.57 23.23 6.45
CA GLU A 242 -4.89 24.09 7.61
C GLU A 242 -6.29 24.68 7.48
N GLU A 243 -6.63 25.22 6.28
CA GLU A 243 -7.95 25.79 6.03
C GLU A 243 -9.06 24.74 6.01
N ALA A 244 -8.73 23.53 5.57
CA ALA A 244 -9.65 22.38 5.58
C ALA A 244 -9.84 21.74 6.96
N GLY A 245 -9.05 22.13 7.98
CA GLY A 245 -9.16 21.59 9.33
C GLY A 245 -8.52 20.22 9.53
N ILE A 246 -7.56 19.85 8.67
CA ILE A 246 -6.80 18.61 8.79
C ILE A 246 -5.66 18.80 9.81
N PHE A 247 -5.55 17.90 10.77
CA PHE A 247 -4.45 17.91 11.73
C PHE A 247 -3.14 17.55 11.04
N GLY A 248 -2.12 18.38 11.22
CA GLY A 248 -0.75 18.09 10.83
C GLY A 248 0.13 17.78 12.05
N SER A 249 -0.37 16.98 12.95
CA SER A 249 0.10 16.80 14.32
C SER A 249 1.57 16.41 14.43
N LEU A 250 2.31 17.02 15.39
CA LEU A 250 3.67 16.62 15.78
C LEU A 250 3.74 15.18 16.31
N ILE A 251 2.61 14.58 16.66
CA ILE A 251 2.52 13.21 17.18
C ILE A 251 1.73 12.27 16.25
N GLY A 252 1.28 12.75 15.09
CA GLY A 252 0.61 11.94 14.09
C GLY A 252 1.49 10.82 13.56
N PHE A 253 0.94 9.62 13.46
CA PHE A 253 1.65 8.44 12.96
C PHE A 253 0.68 7.58 12.17
N GLY A 254 0.26 8.10 11.01
CA GLY A 254 -0.75 7.47 10.18
C GLY A 254 -0.24 6.19 9.52
N LEU A 255 -0.96 5.10 9.70
CA LEU A 255 -0.68 3.80 9.11
C LEU A 255 -1.62 3.44 7.96
N GLY A 256 -2.83 3.97 7.97
CA GLY A 256 -3.82 3.68 6.94
C GLY A 256 -4.83 4.80 6.77
N ILE A 257 -5.33 4.92 5.55
CA ILE A 257 -6.38 5.86 5.18
C ILE A 257 -7.52 5.11 4.50
N THR A 258 -8.75 5.48 4.86
CA THR A 258 -9.96 5.03 4.20
C THR A 258 -10.85 6.22 3.91
N VAL A 259 -11.41 6.29 2.72
CA VAL A 259 -12.33 7.33 2.28
C VAL A 259 -13.70 6.71 2.02
N GLY A 260 -14.76 7.32 2.54
CA GLY A 260 -16.13 6.84 2.35
C GLY A 260 -17.15 7.73 3.04
N ASP A 261 -18.39 7.66 2.63
CA ASP A 261 -19.52 8.38 3.25
C ASP A 261 -19.98 7.63 4.51
N VAL A 262 -19.52 8.07 5.67
CA VAL A 262 -19.76 7.40 6.96
C VAL A 262 -21.14 7.75 7.52
N ASN A 263 -21.64 8.95 7.23
CA ASN A 263 -22.88 9.49 7.79
C ASN A 263 -24.08 9.42 6.84
N ASN A 264 -23.88 8.91 5.61
CA ASN A 264 -24.87 8.80 4.53
C ASN A 264 -25.43 10.16 4.05
N ASP A 265 -24.56 11.16 3.99
CA ASP A 265 -24.93 12.50 3.47
C ASP A 265 -24.46 12.71 2.01
N ASN A 266 -23.89 11.68 1.41
CA ASN A 266 -23.29 11.59 0.09
C ASN A 266 -22.00 12.40 -0.08
N TRP A 267 -21.38 12.94 0.96
CA TRP A 267 -20.05 13.54 0.93
C TRP A 267 -19.01 12.55 1.46
N LEU A 268 -17.81 12.59 0.90
CA LEU A 268 -16.78 11.67 1.32
C LEU A 268 -16.09 12.16 2.60
N ASP A 269 -16.07 11.29 3.60
CA ASP A 269 -15.38 11.44 4.87
C ASP A 269 -14.05 10.69 4.85
N ILE A 270 -13.18 10.98 5.81
CA ILE A 270 -11.84 10.40 5.88
C ILE A 270 -11.65 9.74 7.25
N TYR A 271 -11.20 8.48 7.24
CA TYR A 271 -10.74 7.79 8.45
C TYR A 271 -9.24 7.52 8.36
N ILE A 272 -8.50 7.93 9.39
CA ILE A 272 -7.06 7.71 9.54
C ILE A 272 -6.83 6.82 10.76
N SER A 273 -6.17 5.67 10.53
CA SER A 273 -5.65 4.87 11.63
C SER A 273 -4.25 5.33 12.00
N ASN A 274 -4.05 5.70 13.26
CA ASN A 274 -2.78 6.13 13.82
C ASN A 274 -2.17 5.06 14.73
N ASP A 275 -0.90 5.20 15.05
CA ASP A 275 -0.18 4.38 16.03
C ASP A 275 0.56 5.27 17.04
N PHE A 276 1.24 4.65 18.00
CA PHE A 276 2.04 5.24 19.08
C PHE A 276 1.24 6.16 20.03
N TYR A 277 1.36 7.46 19.89
CA TYR A 277 0.86 8.43 20.88
C TYR A 277 -0.42 9.14 20.41
N GLU A 278 -0.78 8.97 19.16
CA GLU A 278 -1.94 9.63 18.61
C GLU A 278 -3.07 8.62 18.41
N ARG A 279 -4.30 9.07 18.64
CA ARG A 279 -5.51 8.31 18.33
C ARG A 279 -5.82 8.39 16.84
N ASP A 280 -6.68 7.52 16.40
CA ASP A 280 -7.27 7.61 15.06
C ASP A 280 -8.02 8.93 14.86
N TYR A 281 -8.20 9.31 13.59
CA TYR A 281 -9.03 10.46 13.23
C TYR A 281 -10.21 10.01 12.36
N LEU A 282 -11.37 10.62 12.61
CA LEU A 282 -12.53 10.55 11.73
C LEU A 282 -12.92 11.99 11.33
N TYR A 283 -12.60 12.35 10.11
CA TYR A 283 -12.91 13.65 9.55
C TYR A 283 -14.22 13.59 8.79
N ILE A 284 -15.25 14.25 9.31
CA ILE A 284 -16.56 14.40 8.66
C ILE A 284 -16.55 15.65 7.79
N ASN A 285 -16.84 15.47 6.51
CA ASN A 285 -16.93 16.54 5.52
C ASN A 285 -18.07 17.50 5.89
N GLN A 286 -17.78 18.80 5.93
CA GLN A 286 -18.75 19.83 6.28
C GLN A 286 -19.44 20.44 5.05
N GLN A 287 -19.25 19.87 3.86
CA GLN A 287 -19.89 20.28 2.59
C GLN A 287 -19.55 21.72 2.16
N ASN A 288 -18.43 22.24 2.63
CA ASN A 288 -18.00 23.61 2.39
C ASN A 288 -16.48 23.72 2.18
N GLY A 289 -15.85 22.62 1.81
CA GLY A 289 -14.38 22.52 1.63
C GLY A 289 -13.62 22.29 2.93
N THR A 290 -14.30 22.09 4.07
CA THR A 290 -13.66 21.81 5.37
C THR A 290 -14.10 20.49 5.97
N PHE A 291 -13.30 19.98 6.91
CA PHE A 291 -13.57 18.77 7.67
C PHE A 291 -13.63 19.07 9.16
N LYS A 292 -14.38 18.27 9.88
CA LYS A 292 -14.44 18.28 11.35
C LYS A 292 -14.00 16.92 11.87
N GLU A 293 -12.93 16.91 12.69
CA GLU A 293 -12.54 15.69 13.40
C GLU A 293 -13.63 15.34 14.44
N SER A 294 -14.19 14.16 14.36
CA SER A 294 -15.43 13.76 15.04
C SER A 294 -15.38 12.36 15.68
N LEU A 295 -14.20 11.71 15.75
CA LEU A 295 -14.08 10.34 16.26
C LEU A 295 -14.71 10.14 17.64
N VAL A 296 -14.61 11.14 18.52
CA VAL A 296 -15.19 11.04 19.89
C VAL A 296 -16.72 11.22 19.89
N SER A 297 -17.27 11.74 18.80
CA SER A 297 -18.71 12.02 18.67
C SER A 297 -19.48 10.89 18.01
N TYR A 298 -18.79 9.93 17.41
CA TYR A 298 -19.30 8.72 16.79
C TYR A 298 -18.89 7.47 17.58
#